data_28abf821ad95117049e5ca73270a3e3c
#
_entry.id   28abf821ad95117049e5ca73270a3e3c
#
_cell.length_a   1.000
_cell.length_b   1.000
_cell.length_c   1.000
_cell.angle_alpha   90.00
_cell.angle_beta   90.00
_cell.angle_gamma   90.00
#
_symmetry.space_group_name_H-M   'P 1'
#
loop_
_entity.id
_entity.type
_entity.pdbx_description
1 polymer ?
#
loop_
_entity_poly.entity_id
_entity_poly.type
_entity_poly.pdbx_seq_one_letter_code
_entity_poly.pdbx_strand_id
1 'polypeptide(L)'
;MQDVFIIGAKGIGNYGGYETFLKKLIETDKENKQIKYHVACKYNGQGAMDENKLPGAKTIDDHHFTYYNADCFKIDISEKLGPAQAIYYDVAAFKECIRQIKEQNISHPIVYVLACRIGPFISKYVKQLHQLGGQLFVNPDGHEWMRAKWSKPVRKYWKLSEAGMVKHADLLVCDSVNIEKYIQTSYAKYQPKTTYIAYGADVTTSNLTADSEKVRSWYAEKGLKDNDYFLVVGRFVPENNYATMIAEFMKSTVKKDLVLITNVEHNKFYDELKKETGFNKDPRIKFVGTVYDGDLLKYIRENAFGYLHGHSVGGTNPSLLEALSSTKLNLLYNVGFNREVGRDAALYWTKEKHNLARLLEKTINMTKTEIEDLNKKSNDRIKNDYSWELITRQYNKVFLEEKVH
;
A
#
# COMPACT_ATOMS: atom_id res chain seq x y z
N MET A 1 -17.97 23.93 -2.04
CA MET A 1 -17.38 22.72 -1.43
C MET A 1 -17.30 21.68 -2.55
N GLN A 2 -16.18 20.97 -2.67
CA GLN A 2 -15.99 19.92 -3.65
C GLN A 2 -16.37 18.57 -3.05
N ASP A 3 -17.30 17.85 -3.67
CA ASP A 3 -17.68 16.51 -3.24
C ASP A 3 -16.85 15.47 -3.96
N VAL A 4 -16.18 14.59 -3.19
CA VAL A 4 -15.29 13.54 -3.70
C VAL A 4 -15.77 12.19 -3.18
N PHE A 5 -16.32 11.39 -4.08
CA PHE A 5 -16.73 10.01 -3.78
C PHE A 5 -15.54 9.07 -3.99
N ILE A 6 -15.19 8.27 -2.99
CA ILE A 6 -14.08 7.34 -3.08
C ILE A 6 -14.59 5.91 -2.93
N ILE A 7 -14.29 5.07 -3.91
CA ILE A 7 -14.68 3.66 -3.97
C ILE A 7 -13.48 2.75 -4.26
N GLY A 8 -13.60 1.47 -3.97
CA GLY A 8 -12.55 0.48 -4.27
C GLY A 8 -11.77 -0.01 -3.04
N ALA A 9 -11.85 0.68 -1.90
CA ALA A 9 -11.43 0.16 -0.61
C ALA A 9 -12.57 -0.59 0.09
N LYS A 10 -12.26 -1.51 0.99
CA LYS A 10 -13.27 -2.24 1.76
C LYS A 10 -13.76 -1.47 2.99
N GLY A 11 -12.97 -0.50 3.45
CA GLY A 11 -13.25 0.31 4.63
C GLY A 11 -12.18 1.35 4.87
N ILE A 12 -12.20 1.96 6.04
CA ILE A 12 -11.25 2.97 6.48
C ILE A 12 -10.42 2.39 7.63
N GLY A 13 -9.09 2.35 7.47
CA GLY A 13 -8.18 1.91 8.53
C GLY A 13 -8.13 0.38 8.78
N ASN A 14 -8.84 -0.42 8.00
CA ASN A 14 -8.66 -1.87 7.99
C ASN A 14 -7.27 -2.23 7.45
N TYR A 15 -6.85 -3.48 7.65
CA TYR A 15 -5.59 -3.96 7.09
C TYR A 15 -5.62 -3.96 5.55
N GLY A 16 -4.88 -3.05 4.93
CA GLY A 16 -4.78 -2.90 3.48
C GLY A 16 -4.20 -1.55 3.07
N GLY A 17 -3.60 -1.48 1.88
CA GLY A 17 -2.96 -0.26 1.38
C GLY A 17 -3.97 0.88 1.17
N TYR A 18 -5.08 0.58 0.52
CA TYR A 18 -6.13 1.59 0.27
C TYR A 18 -6.87 2.01 1.54
N GLU A 19 -7.11 1.08 2.45
CA GLU A 19 -7.77 1.34 3.72
C GLU A 19 -6.91 2.25 4.62
N THR A 20 -5.61 2.00 4.65
CA THR A 20 -4.63 2.87 5.34
C THR A 20 -4.54 4.23 4.67
N PHE A 21 -4.47 4.27 3.34
CA PHE A 21 -4.46 5.51 2.57
C PHE A 21 -5.67 6.39 2.87
N LEU A 22 -6.89 5.83 2.83
CA LEU A 22 -8.12 6.57 3.12
C LEU A 22 -8.12 7.13 4.55
N LYS A 23 -7.74 6.30 5.53
CA LYS A 23 -7.64 6.75 6.91
C LYS A 23 -6.72 7.97 7.02
N LYS A 24 -5.53 7.88 6.48
CA LYS A 24 -4.52 8.93 6.57
C LYS A 24 -4.88 10.19 5.79
N LEU A 25 -5.44 10.04 4.59
CA LEU A 25 -5.94 11.17 3.80
C LEU A 25 -6.99 11.96 4.59
N ILE A 26 -8.01 11.29 5.12
CA ILE A 26 -9.11 11.92 5.84
C ILE A 26 -8.61 12.51 7.18
N GLU A 27 -7.78 11.79 7.94
CA GLU A 27 -7.21 12.29 9.21
C GLU A 27 -6.38 13.56 9.01
N THR A 28 -5.56 13.60 7.96
CA THR A 28 -4.70 14.74 7.66
C THR A 28 -5.52 15.93 7.13
N ASP A 29 -6.62 15.64 6.43
CA ASP A 29 -7.49 16.65 5.81
C ASP A 29 -8.73 17.03 6.66
N LYS A 30 -8.81 16.56 7.88
CA LYS A 30 -10.00 16.66 8.74
C LYS A 30 -10.53 18.09 8.99
N GLU A 31 -9.66 19.07 8.93
CA GLU A 31 -10.02 20.49 9.13
C GLU A 31 -10.34 21.22 7.80
N ASN A 32 -10.21 20.55 6.67
CA ASN A 32 -10.48 21.12 5.35
C ASN A 32 -11.99 21.25 5.11
N LYS A 33 -12.47 22.46 4.98
CA LYS A 33 -13.89 22.76 4.71
C LYS A 33 -14.20 22.89 3.21
N GLN A 34 -13.19 22.78 2.34
CA GLN A 34 -13.35 22.92 0.90
C GLN A 34 -13.71 21.59 0.22
N ILE A 35 -13.37 20.46 0.86
CA ILE A 35 -13.62 19.10 0.35
C ILE A 35 -14.52 18.35 1.31
N LYS A 36 -15.53 17.69 0.77
CA LYS A 36 -16.37 16.71 1.44
C LYS A 36 -16.12 15.35 0.82
N TYR A 37 -15.69 14.41 1.64
CA TYR A 37 -15.48 13.02 1.20
C TYR A 37 -16.76 12.20 1.37
N HIS A 38 -17.03 11.29 0.42
CA HIS A 38 -18.09 10.28 0.48
C HIS A 38 -17.42 8.92 0.23
N VAL A 39 -17.35 8.07 1.25
CA VAL A 39 -16.53 6.86 1.18
C VAL A 39 -17.39 5.60 1.20
N ALA A 40 -17.27 4.78 0.16
CA ALA A 40 -17.87 3.46 0.14
C ALA A 40 -17.09 2.49 1.03
N CYS A 41 -17.80 1.76 1.87
CA CYS A 41 -17.28 0.72 2.75
C CYS A 41 -18.04 -0.58 2.52
N LYS A 42 -17.43 -1.71 2.83
CA LYS A 42 -18.07 -3.03 2.73
C LYS A 42 -18.87 -3.30 4.01
N TYR A 43 -20.14 -3.67 3.85
CA TYR A 43 -21.04 -3.95 4.98
C TYR A 43 -20.78 -5.31 5.63
N ASN A 44 -20.62 -6.38 4.84
CA ASN A 44 -20.61 -7.75 5.28
C ASN A 44 -19.43 -8.59 4.77
N GLY A 45 -19.19 -9.74 5.41
CA GLY A 45 -18.16 -10.71 5.03
C GLY A 45 -16.72 -10.25 5.31
N GLN A 46 -15.76 -10.94 4.72
CA GLN A 46 -14.35 -10.69 5.01
C GLN A 46 -13.92 -9.27 4.62
N GLY A 47 -13.40 -8.53 5.59
CA GLY A 47 -12.95 -7.14 5.45
C GLY A 47 -14.09 -6.13 5.55
N ALA A 48 -15.27 -6.52 6.09
CA ALA A 48 -16.35 -5.59 6.41
C ALA A 48 -15.85 -4.46 7.33
N MET A 49 -16.44 -3.29 7.15
CA MET A 49 -16.12 -2.12 7.98
C MET A 49 -16.84 -2.24 9.33
N ASP A 50 -16.07 -2.07 10.38
CA ASP A 50 -16.55 -1.93 11.75
C ASP A 50 -16.09 -0.57 12.28
N GLU A 51 -16.95 0.43 12.19
CA GLU A 51 -16.66 1.79 12.61
C GLU A 51 -16.43 1.92 14.12
N ASN A 52 -16.90 0.97 14.92
CA ASN A 52 -16.66 0.96 16.37
C ASN A 52 -15.16 0.76 16.69
N LYS A 53 -14.41 0.18 15.74
CA LYS A 53 -12.95 0.01 15.84
C LYS A 53 -12.15 1.17 15.23
N LEU A 54 -12.86 2.19 14.70
CA LEU A 54 -12.22 3.36 14.09
C LEU A 54 -12.38 4.58 15.01
N PRO A 55 -11.36 4.97 15.80
CA PRO A 55 -11.42 6.14 16.67
C PRO A 55 -11.77 7.41 15.89
N GLY A 56 -12.80 8.12 16.31
CA GLY A 56 -13.29 9.33 15.63
C GLY A 56 -14.44 9.10 14.65
N ALA A 57 -14.81 7.84 14.39
CA ALA A 57 -16.03 7.53 13.65
C ALA A 57 -17.28 7.73 14.55
N LYS A 58 -18.40 8.08 13.91
CA LYS A 58 -19.72 8.22 14.57
C LYS A 58 -20.77 7.51 13.72
N THR A 59 -21.35 6.44 14.24
CA THR A 59 -22.44 5.70 13.60
C THR A 59 -23.68 6.58 13.46
N ILE A 60 -24.33 6.54 12.32
CA ILE A 60 -25.63 7.17 12.05
C ILE A 60 -26.71 6.09 12.05
N ASP A 61 -26.52 5.04 11.25
CA ASP A 61 -27.37 3.85 11.18
C ASP A 61 -26.53 2.62 10.75
N ASP A 62 -27.18 1.50 10.46
CA ASP A 62 -26.49 0.25 10.10
C ASP A 62 -25.62 0.38 8.85
N HIS A 63 -25.98 1.30 7.94
CA HIS A 63 -25.29 1.46 6.66
C HIS A 63 -24.54 2.78 6.52
N HIS A 64 -24.66 3.70 7.49
CA HIS A 64 -24.03 5.02 7.42
C HIS A 64 -23.32 5.39 8.72
N PHE A 65 -22.15 6.01 8.56
CA PHE A 65 -21.37 6.61 9.64
C PHE A 65 -20.61 7.82 9.13
N THR A 66 -20.13 8.67 10.02
CA THR A 66 -19.21 9.75 9.66
C THR A 66 -17.82 9.49 10.21
N TYR A 67 -16.82 9.99 9.50
CA TYR A 67 -15.42 9.98 9.94
C TYR A 67 -14.78 11.31 9.60
N TYR A 68 -14.65 12.19 10.61
CA TYR A 68 -14.23 13.59 10.41
C TYR A 68 -15.08 14.31 9.32
N ASN A 69 -14.47 14.77 8.21
CA ASN A 69 -15.15 15.41 7.07
C ASN A 69 -15.66 14.42 6.01
N ALA A 70 -15.70 13.13 6.32
CA ALA A 70 -16.20 12.11 5.42
C ALA A 70 -17.56 11.55 5.85
N ASP A 71 -18.51 11.45 4.89
CA ASP A 71 -19.72 10.66 5.00
C ASP A 71 -19.45 9.26 4.43
N CYS A 72 -19.66 8.23 5.21
CA CYS A 72 -19.35 6.86 4.86
C CYS A 72 -20.61 6.05 4.69
N PHE A 73 -20.69 5.27 3.62
CA PHE A 73 -21.83 4.40 3.33
C PHE A 73 -21.37 2.97 3.07
N LYS A 74 -22.12 2.01 3.59
CA LYS A 74 -21.79 0.59 3.52
C LYS A 74 -22.61 -0.12 2.44
N ILE A 75 -21.93 -0.95 1.66
CA ILE A 75 -22.48 -1.72 0.55
C ILE A 75 -22.55 -3.20 0.90
N ASP A 76 -23.76 -3.75 0.80
CA ASP A 76 -24.02 -5.19 0.92
C ASP A 76 -23.59 -5.94 -0.33
N ILE A 77 -22.81 -7.00 -0.17
CA ILE A 77 -22.42 -7.88 -1.27
C ILE A 77 -22.58 -9.34 -0.87
N SER A 78 -23.24 -10.12 -1.72
CA SER A 78 -23.44 -11.54 -1.49
C SER A 78 -22.09 -12.29 -1.38
N GLU A 79 -21.90 -13.01 -0.27
CA GLU A 79 -20.72 -13.83 -0.04
C GLU A 79 -20.60 -15.02 -1.04
N LYS A 80 -21.70 -15.39 -1.67
CA LYS A 80 -21.75 -16.46 -2.69
C LYS A 80 -20.98 -16.12 -3.97
N LEU A 81 -20.62 -14.85 -4.18
CA LEU A 81 -19.86 -14.39 -5.34
C LEU A 81 -18.37 -14.78 -5.30
N GLY A 82 -17.84 -15.26 -4.21
CA GLY A 82 -16.44 -15.67 -4.06
C GLY A 82 -15.47 -14.57 -4.50
N PRO A 83 -14.45 -14.90 -5.34
CA PRO A 83 -13.45 -13.93 -5.78
C PRO A 83 -14.00 -12.74 -6.59
N ALA A 84 -15.19 -12.89 -7.20
CA ALA A 84 -15.83 -11.82 -7.97
C ALA A 84 -16.43 -10.72 -7.08
N GLN A 85 -16.56 -10.93 -5.76
CA GLN A 85 -17.10 -9.95 -4.83
C GLN A 85 -16.50 -8.55 -5.00
N ALA A 86 -15.19 -8.42 -5.22
CA ALA A 86 -14.54 -7.13 -5.35
C ALA A 86 -15.04 -6.34 -6.56
N ILE A 87 -15.33 -7.01 -7.67
CA ILE A 87 -15.87 -6.39 -8.90
C ILE A 87 -17.30 -5.94 -8.65
N TYR A 88 -18.14 -6.83 -8.09
CA TYR A 88 -19.56 -6.49 -7.83
C TYR A 88 -19.69 -5.40 -6.77
N TYR A 89 -18.81 -5.39 -5.77
CA TYR A 89 -18.74 -4.34 -4.76
C TYR A 89 -18.45 -2.97 -5.40
N ASP A 90 -17.41 -2.85 -6.23
CA ASP A 90 -17.08 -1.58 -6.88
C ASP A 90 -18.18 -1.10 -7.82
N VAL A 91 -18.85 -2.04 -8.54
CA VAL A 91 -20.01 -1.71 -9.39
C VAL A 91 -21.19 -1.21 -8.54
N ALA A 92 -21.49 -1.86 -7.41
CA ALA A 92 -22.57 -1.46 -6.54
C ALA A 92 -22.28 -0.11 -5.87
N ALA A 93 -21.02 0.09 -5.42
CA ALA A 93 -20.57 1.36 -4.86
C ALA A 93 -20.69 2.51 -5.89
N PHE A 94 -20.30 2.28 -7.15
CA PHE A 94 -20.44 3.31 -8.19
C PHE A 94 -21.91 3.67 -8.46
N LYS A 95 -22.79 2.66 -8.48
CA LYS A 95 -24.25 2.92 -8.62
C LYS A 95 -24.79 3.75 -7.47
N GLU A 96 -24.35 3.44 -6.26
CA GLU A 96 -24.74 4.19 -5.07
C GLU A 96 -24.23 5.64 -5.12
N CYS A 97 -22.99 5.88 -5.56
CA CYS A 97 -22.50 7.24 -5.83
C CYS A 97 -23.41 8.01 -6.79
N ILE A 98 -23.77 7.41 -7.93
CA ILE A 98 -24.68 8.03 -8.91
C ILE A 98 -26.05 8.33 -8.28
N ARG A 99 -26.59 7.45 -7.43
CA ARG A 99 -27.86 7.66 -6.72
C ARG A 99 -27.76 8.87 -5.79
N GLN A 100 -26.74 8.91 -4.92
CA GLN A 100 -26.53 10.00 -3.96
C GLN A 100 -26.30 11.34 -4.65
N ILE A 101 -25.49 11.38 -5.71
CA ILE A 101 -25.26 12.58 -6.53
C ILE A 101 -26.57 13.15 -7.06
N LYS A 102 -27.48 12.30 -7.57
CA LYS A 102 -28.77 12.71 -8.09
C LYS A 102 -29.72 13.20 -6.98
N GLU A 103 -29.85 12.43 -5.91
CA GLU A 103 -30.80 12.73 -4.84
C GLU A 103 -30.42 13.99 -4.06
N GLN A 104 -29.11 14.24 -3.89
CA GLN A 104 -28.60 15.41 -3.18
C GLN A 104 -28.33 16.60 -4.12
N ASN A 105 -28.57 16.46 -5.43
CA ASN A 105 -28.30 17.49 -6.45
C ASN A 105 -26.86 18.03 -6.38
N ILE A 106 -25.87 17.12 -6.20
CA ILE A 106 -24.47 17.49 -6.08
C ILE A 106 -23.94 17.95 -7.47
N SER A 107 -23.37 19.15 -7.51
CA SER A 107 -22.79 19.71 -8.73
C SER A 107 -21.30 19.40 -8.83
N HIS A 108 -20.85 19.03 -10.03
CA HIS A 108 -19.43 18.74 -10.32
C HIS A 108 -18.75 17.73 -9.38
N PRO A 109 -19.38 16.59 -9.06
CA PRO A 109 -18.77 15.59 -8.19
C PRO A 109 -17.57 14.91 -8.85
N ILE A 110 -16.59 14.52 -8.04
CA ILE A 110 -15.53 13.62 -8.46
C ILE A 110 -15.83 12.21 -7.93
N VAL A 111 -15.77 11.20 -8.79
CA VAL A 111 -15.76 9.79 -8.35
C VAL A 111 -14.35 9.25 -8.52
N TYR A 112 -13.66 9.01 -7.43
CA TYR A 112 -12.31 8.49 -7.40
C TYR A 112 -12.31 6.99 -7.13
N VAL A 113 -11.90 6.19 -8.11
CA VAL A 113 -11.91 4.73 -8.05
C VAL A 113 -10.50 4.20 -7.77
N LEU A 114 -10.38 3.45 -6.69
CA LEU A 114 -9.14 2.79 -6.28
C LEU A 114 -9.03 1.41 -6.94
N ALA A 115 -8.09 1.24 -7.85
CA ALA A 115 -7.84 0.09 -8.71
C ALA A 115 -8.78 -0.07 -9.93
N CYS A 116 -8.27 -0.81 -10.92
CA CYS A 116 -8.92 -0.98 -12.24
C CYS A 116 -9.79 -2.23 -12.33
N ARG A 117 -10.73 -2.47 -11.36
CA ARG A 117 -11.51 -3.72 -11.32
C ARG A 117 -12.71 -3.76 -12.24
N ILE A 118 -13.29 -2.61 -12.60
CA ILE A 118 -14.61 -2.51 -13.24
C ILE A 118 -14.57 -2.01 -14.68
N GLY A 119 -13.42 -2.07 -15.34
CA GLY A 119 -13.23 -1.58 -16.71
C GLY A 119 -14.26 -2.05 -17.73
N PRO A 120 -14.69 -3.34 -17.74
CA PRO A 120 -15.75 -3.79 -18.65
C PRO A 120 -17.11 -3.13 -18.46
N PHE A 121 -17.37 -2.55 -17.29
CA PHE A 121 -18.65 -1.94 -16.92
C PHE A 121 -18.60 -0.40 -16.91
N ILE A 122 -17.41 0.19 -16.89
CA ILE A 122 -17.19 1.61 -16.54
C ILE A 122 -17.83 2.57 -17.52
N SER A 123 -17.83 2.27 -18.83
CA SER A 123 -18.33 3.16 -19.88
C SER A 123 -19.76 3.65 -19.63
N LYS A 124 -20.66 2.76 -19.17
CA LYS A 124 -22.04 3.11 -18.84
C LYS A 124 -22.12 4.09 -17.67
N TYR A 125 -21.31 3.85 -16.63
CA TYR A 125 -21.34 4.65 -15.41
C TYR A 125 -20.70 6.01 -15.60
N VAL A 126 -19.60 6.10 -16.34
CA VAL A 126 -18.96 7.37 -16.70
C VAL A 126 -19.90 8.25 -17.51
N LYS A 127 -20.62 7.66 -18.50
CA LYS A 127 -21.63 8.43 -19.24
C LYS A 127 -22.70 9.04 -18.35
N GLN A 128 -23.15 8.29 -17.33
CA GLN A 128 -24.12 8.81 -16.35
C GLN A 128 -23.50 9.89 -15.46
N LEU A 129 -22.26 9.70 -15.02
CA LEU A 129 -21.53 10.66 -14.20
C LEU A 129 -21.32 11.98 -14.95
N HIS A 130 -20.88 11.92 -16.21
CA HIS A 130 -20.69 13.10 -17.06
C HIS A 130 -22.01 13.86 -17.32
N GLN A 131 -23.14 13.14 -17.44
CA GLN A 131 -24.47 13.78 -17.57
C GLN A 131 -24.87 14.57 -16.30
N LEU A 132 -24.26 14.25 -15.15
CA LEU A 132 -24.44 14.97 -13.89
C LEU A 132 -23.34 16.04 -13.67
N GLY A 133 -22.51 16.31 -14.67
CA GLY A 133 -21.40 17.25 -14.58
C GLY A 133 -20.21 16.74 -13.76
N GLY A 134 -20.16 15.44 -13.44
CA GLY A 134 -19.09 14.85 -12.64
C GLY A 134 -17.90 14.34 -13.45
N GLN A 135 -16.81 13.98 -12.77
CA GLN A 135 -15.56 13.48 -13.33
C GLN A 135 -15.17 12.15 -12.72
N LEU A 136 -14.55 11.27 -13.53
CA LEU A 136 -13.99 10.01 -13.09
C LEU A 136 -12.47 10.14 -12.90
N PHE A 137 -12.00 10.03 -11.66
CA PHE A 137 -10.60 9.86 -11.36
C PHE A 137 -10.31 8.39 -11.02
N VAL A 138 -9.14 7.89 -11.40
CA VAL A 138 -8.77 6.48 -11.19
C VAL A 138 -7.33 6.37 -10.66
N ASN A 139 -7.14 5.64 -9.59
CA ASN A 139 -5.83 5.11 -9.24
C ASN A 139 -5.65 3.78 -9.98
N PRO A 140 -4.72 3.67 -10.94
CA PRO A 140 -4.58 2.46 -11.75
C PRO A 140 -3.98 1.28 -10.97
N ASP A 141 -3.56 1.47 -9.69
CA ASP A 141 -2.75 0.50 -8.95
C ASP A 141 -1.43 0.21 -9.73
N GLY A 142 -0.87 -0.95 -9.64
CA GLY A 142 0.33 -1.27 -10.38
C GLY A 142 0.33 -2.70 -10.91
N HIS A 143 0.15 -2.89 -12.22
CA HIS A 143 0.32 -4.16 -12.90
C HIS A 143 -0.36 -5.36 -12.22
N GLU A 144 -1.60 -5.19 -11.69
CA GLU A 144 -2.30 -6.28 -10.97
C GLU A 144 -2.36 -7.57 -11.80
N TRP A 145 -2.45 -7.46 -13.12
CA TRP A 145 -2.44 -8.59 -14.05
C TRP A 145 -1.11 -9.37 -14.07
N MET A 146 -0.02 -8.82 -13.55
CA MET A 146 1.29 -9.52 -13.45
C MET A 146 1.41 -10.36 -12.19
N ARG A 147 0.53 -10.21 -11.20
CA ARG A 147 0.66 -10.90 -9.92
C ARG A 147 0.54 -12.41 -10.08
N ALA A 148 1.46 -13.13 -9.42
CA ALA A 148 1.58 -14.59 -9.52
C ALA A 148 0.33 -15.35 -9.05
N LYS A 149 -0.44 -14.78 -8.11
CA LYS A 149 -1.68 -15.37 -7.57
C LYS A 149 -2.79 -15.58 -8.60
N TRP A 150 -2.74 -14.90 -9.75
CA TRP A 150 -3.81 -14.93 -10.75
C TRP A 150 -3.57 -15.98 -11.83
N SER A 151 -4.61 -16.75 -12.15
CA SER A 151 -4.62 -17.63 -13.31
C SER A 151 -4.59 -16.85 -14.63
N LYS A 152 -4.21 -17.49 -15.73
CA LYS A 152 -4.14 -16.85 -17.06
C LYS A 152 -5.44 -16.12 -17.47
N PRO A 153 -6.66 -16.72 -17.32
CA PRO A 153 -7.91 -16.02 -17.64
C PRO A 153 -8.14 -14.77 -16.78
N VAL A 154 -7.82 -14.85 -15.48
CA VAL A 154 -7.97 -13.73 -14.56
C VAL A 154 -6.99 -12.60 -14.89
N ARG A 155 -5.75 -12.92 -15.25
CA ARG A 155 -4.78 -11.93 -15.74
C ARG A 155 -5.27 -11.21 -17.00
N LYS A 156 -5.89 -11.96 -17.94
CA LYS A 156 -6.50 -11.36 -19.14
C LYS A 156 -7.65 -10.42 -18.78
N TYR A 157 -8.49 -10.80 -17.84
CA TYR A 157 -9.55 -9.92 -17.31
C TYR A 157 -8.96 -8.61 -16.76
N TRP A 158 -7.96 -8.72 -15.87
CA TRP A 158 -7.31 -7.55 -15.27
C TRP A 158 -6.73 -6.62 -16.33
N LYS A 159 -6.05 -7.16 -17.36
CA LYS A 159 -5.48 -6.35 -18.45
C LYS A 159 -6.54 -5.63 -19.28
N LEU A 160 -7.65 -6.31 -19.58
CA LEU A 160 -8.79 -5.70 -20.26
C LEU A 160 -9.48 -4.64 -19.39
N SER A 161 -9.61 -4.92 -18.10
CA SER A 161 -10.23 -4.01 -17.15
C SER A 161 -9.39 -2.74 -16.96
N GLU A 162 -8.07 -2.88 -16.83
CA GLU A 162 -7.13 -1.76 -16.79
C GLU A 162 -7.29 -0.88 -18.04
N ALA A 163 -7.30 -1.48 -19.23
CA ALA A 163 -7.48 -0.75 -20.49
C ALA A 163 -8.82 0.00 -20.54
N GLY A 164 -9.91 -0.60 -20.05
CA GLY A 164 -11.22 0.03 -19.96
C GLY A 164 -11.23 1.22 -19.00
N MET A 165 -10.65 1.07 -17.82
CA MET A 165 -10.55 2.17 -16.84
C MET A 165 -9.70 3.32 -17.37
N VAL A 166 -8.51 3.03 -17.93
CA VAL A 166 -7.63 4.06 -18.52
C VAL A 166 -8.29 4.81 -19.66
N LYS A 167 -9.05 4.09 -20.53
CA LYS A 167 -9.77 4.71 -21.67
C LYS A 167 -10.83 5.73 -21.23
N HIS A 168 -11.45 5.52 -20.09
CA HIS A 168 -12.63 6.29 -19.66
C HIS A 168 -12.36 7.23 -18.48
N ALA A 169 -11.17 7.19 -17.87
CA ALA A 169 -10.80 8.11 -16.81
C ALA A 169 -10.59 9.53 -17.34
N ASP A 170 -11.13 10.52 -16.64
CA ASP A 170 -10.85 11.93 -16.87
C ASP A 170 -9.45 12.30 -16.35
N LEU A 171 -9.02 11.65 -15.25
CA LEU A 171 -7.68 11.75 -14.70
C LEU A 171 -7.23 10.41 -14.07
N LEU A 172 -6.00 10.02 -14.33
CA LEU A 172 -5.34 8.89 -13.66
C LEU A 172 -4.35 9.43 -12.62
N VAL A 173 -4.60 9.13 -11.36
CA VAL A 173 -3.73 9.48 -10.24
C VAL A 173 -2.83 8.29 -9.96
N CYS A 174 -1.61 8.31 -10.50
CA CYS A 174 -0.64 7.23 -10.38
C CYS A 174 0.17 7.38 -9.09
N ASP A 175 0.39 6.29 -8.37
CA ASP A 175 1.13 6.28 -7.11
C ASP A 175 2.66 6.16 -7.28
N SER A 176 3.14 6.05 -8.53
CA SER A 176 4.56 5.96 -8.89
C SER A 176 4.78 6.59 -10.26
N VAL A 177 5.91 7.29 -10.44
CA VAL A 177 6.35 7.82 -11.74
C VAL A 177 6.53 6.68 -12.76
N ASN A 178 6.96 5.50 -12.30
CA ASN A 178 7.07 4.32 -13.17
C ASN A 178 5.71 3.83 -13.66
N ILE A 179 4.67 3.87 -12.80
CA ILE A 179 3.29 3.52 -13.20
C ILE A 179 2.73 4.59 -14.14
N GLU A 180 2.95 5.87 -13.86
CA GLU A 180 2.55 6.95 -14.75
C GLU A 180 3.16 6.77 -16.16
N LYS A 181 4.47 6.56 -16.25
CA LYS A 181 5.16 6.29 -17.51
C LYS A 181 4.61 5.04 -18.22
N TYR A 182 4.34 3.97 -17.47
CA TYR A 182 3.72 2.77 -18.01
C TYR A 182 2.35 3.07 -18.62
N ILE A 183 1.48 3.79 -17.92
CA ILE A 183 0.15 4.16 -18.40
C ILE A 183 0.26 5.02 -19.68
N GLN A 184 1.10 6.05 -19.64
CA GLN A 184 1.31 6.93 -20.79
C GLN A 184 1.84 6.19 -22.03
N THR A 185 2.76 5.23 -21.86
CA THR A 185 3.35 4.48 -22.97
C THR A 185 2.46 3.34 -23.45
N SER A 186 1.96 2.50 -22.56
CA SER A 186 1.19 1.31 -22.92
C SER A 186 -0.22 1.62 -23.42
N TYR A 187 -0.76 2.77 -23.03
CA TYR A 187 -2.10 3.23 -23.40
C TYR A 187 -2.09 4.55 -24.18
N ALA A 188 -0.98 4.92 -24.82
CA ALA A 188 -0.81 6.14 -25.60
C ALA A 188 -1.94 6.41 -26.60
N LYS A 189 -2.55 5.35 -27.17
CA LYS A 189 -3.69 5.44 -28.10
C LYS A 189 -4.93 6.08 -27.48
N TYR A 190 -5.06 6.09 -26.16
CA TYR A 190 -6.19 6.72 -25.46
C TYR A 190 -5.87 8.14 -24.98
N GLN A 191 -4.62 8.59 -25.12
CA GLN A 191 -4.13 9.89 -24.66
C GLN A 191 -4.49 10.17 -23.20
N PRO A 192 -4.16 9.24 -22.25
CA PRO A 192 -4.58 9.35 -20.87
C PRO A 192 -4.03 10.61 -20.21
N LYS A 193 -4.86 11.37 -19.53
CA LYS A 193 -4.40 12.41 -18.62
C LYS A 193 -3.93 11.75 -17.33
N THR A 194 -2.72 12.07 -16.90
CA THR A 194 -2.11 11.45 -15.72
C THR A 194 -1.53 12.51 -14.78
N THR A 195 -1.48 12.18 -13.52
CA THR A 195 -0.71 12.89 -12.50
C THR A 195 -0.08 11.88 -11.56
N TYR A 196 1.06 12.24 -10.97
CA TYR A 196 1.75 11.44 -10.00
C TYR A 196 1.51 11.98 -8.59
N ILE A 197 0.95 11.15 -7.71
CA ILE A 197 0.84 11.41 -6.27
C ILE A 197 1.16 10.10 -5.55
N ALA A 198 2.27 10.04 -4.83
CA ALA A 198 2.69 8.86 -4.09
C ALA A 198 1.78 8.55 -2.88
N TYR A 199 1.98 7.41 -2.26
CA TYR A 199 1.50 7.17 -0.90
C TYR A 199 2.34 7.97 0.10
N GLY A 200 1.72 8.31 1.23
CA GLY A 200 2.40 8.96 2.34
C GLY A 200 2.99 7.96 3.35
N ALA A 201 3.86 8.46 4.18
CA ALA A 201 4.38 7.75 5.35
C ALA A 201 4.34 8.61 6.60
N ASP A 202 4.20 7.96 7.76
CA ASP A 202 4.39 8.60 9.05
C ASP A 202 5.88 8.81 9.32
N VAL A 203 6.22 10.00 9.77
CA VAL A 203 7.59 10.36 10.17
C VAL A 203 7.78 10.35 11.69
N THR A 204 6.78 9.89 12.43
CA THR A 204 6.81 9.81 13.89
C THR A 204 7.46 8.53 14.37
N THR A 205 8.21 8.62 15.46
CA THR A 205 8.78 7.45 16.16
C THR A 205 7.72 6.67 16.93
N SER A 206 8.07 5.45 17.34
CA SER A 206 7.25 4.66 18.27
C SER A 206 7.13 5.37 19.62
N ASN A 207 5.96 5.25 20.25
CA ASN A 207 5.77 5.69 21.65
C ASN A 207 6.28 4.64 22.67
N LEU A 208 6.65 3.44 22.19
CA LEU A 208 7.17 2.38 23.04
C LEU A 208 8.68 2.56 23.28
N THR A 209 9.14 2.05 24.43
CA THR A 209 10.55 2.00 24.82
C THR A 209 10.98 0.57 25.08
N ALA A 210 12.27 0.32 25.23
CA ALA A 210 12.80 -1.00 25.58
C ALA A 210 12.20 -1.56 26.89
N ASP A 211 11.80 -0.68 27.81
CA ASP A 211 11.19 -1.06 29.09
C ASP A 211 9.69 -1.34 29.01
N SER A 212 9.05 -1.03 27.89
CA SER A 212 7.63 -1.33 27.69
C SER A 212 7.40 -2.83 27.76
N GLU A 213 6.46 -3.28 28.60
CA GLU A 213 6.14 -4.71 28.80
C GLU A 213 5.87 -5.44 27.48
N LYS A 214 5.12 -4.80 26.59
CA LYS A 214 4.80 -5.31 25.25
C LYS A 214 6.06 -5.58 24.43
N VAL A 215 7.04 -4.69 24.46
CA VAL A 215 8.32 -4.85 23.76
C VAL A 215 9.09 -6.00 24.38
N ARG A 216 9.32 -5.98 25.69
CA ARG A 216 10.06 -7.03 26.39
C ARG A 216 9.47 -8.42 26.16
N SER A 217 8.15 -8.54 26.29
CA SER A 217 7.44 -9.82 26.09
C SER A 217 7.60 -10.32 24.66
N TRP A 218 7.42 -9.47 23.65
CA TRP A 218 7.56 -9.86 22.24
C TRP A 218 8.99 -10.26 21.88
N TYR A 219 9.99 -9.47 22.30
CA TYR A 219 11.41 -9.78 22.03
C TYR A 219 11.86 -11.05 22.74
N ALA A 220 11.44 -11.26 23.98
CA ALA A 220 11.74 -12.49 24.74
C ALA A 220 11.10 -13.73 24.09
N GLU A 221 9.81 -13.64 23.69
CA GLU A 221 9.10 -14.73 23.00
C GLU A 221 9.78 -15.12 21.68
N LYS A 222 10.26 -14.14 20.91
CA LYS A 222 10.90 -14.36 19.60
C LYS A 222 12.41 -14.60 19.70
N GLY A 223 12.99 -14.50 20.89
CA GLY A 223 14.42 -14.66 21.12
C GLY A 223 15.26 -13.66 20.35
N LEU A 224 14.84 -12.39 20.33
CA LEU A 224 15.47 -11.30 19.59
C LEU A 224 16.15 -10.29 20.52
N LYS A 225 17.04 -9.50 19.95
CA LYS A 225 17.69 -8.35 20.61
C LYS A 225 17.72 -7.16 19.67
N ASP A 226 17.63 -5.97 20.23
CA ASP A 226 17.76 -4.72 19.47
C ASP A 226 19.07 -4.69 18.67
N ASN A 227 18.98 -4.18 17.45
CA ASN A 227 20.10 -4.02 16.54
C ASN A 227 20.83 -5.32 16.15
N ASP A 228 20.21 -6.49 16.39
CA ASP A 228 20.82 -7.79 16.14
C ASP A 228 20.07 -8.63 15.08
N TYR A 229 19.29 -7.98 14.24
CA TYR A 229 18.55 -8.62 13.16
C TYR A 229 18.37 -7.73 11.94
N PHE A 230 18.32 -8.37 10.77
CA PHE A 230 17.74 -7.80 9.56
C PHE A 230 16.24 -8.10 9.53
N LEU A 231 15.44 -7.13 9.10
CA LEU A 231 13.98 -7.21 9.12
C LEU A 231 13.41 -7.27 7.70
N VAL A 232 12.44 -8.13 7.49
CA VAL A 232 11.55 -8.13 6.30
C VAL A 232 10.12 -8.01 6.78
N VAL A 233 9.35 -7.07 6.22
CA VAL A 233 7.92 -6.92 6.50
C VAL A 233 7.14 -6.93 5.19
N GLY A 234 6.22 -7.88 5.03
CA GLY A 234 5.42 -7.94 3.81
C GLY A 234 4.58 -9.21 3.70
N ARG A 235 3.74 -9.28 2.68
CA ARG A 235 2.93 -10.47 2.40
C ARG A 235 3.82 -11.63 1.95
N PHE A 236 3.49 -12.82 2.37
CA PHE A 236 4.20 -14.04 2.01
C PHE A 236 3.81 -14.52 0.59
N VAL A 237 4.40 -13.89 -0.41
CA VAL A 237 4.12 -14.14 -1.84
C VAL A 237 5.41 -14.18 -2.65
N PRO A 238 5.48 -14.95 -3.76
CA PRO A 238 6.69 -15.12 -4.57
C PRO A 238 7.27 -13.81 -5.10
N GLU A 239 6.43 -12.86 -5.49
CA GLU A 239 6.85 -11.55 -6.01
C GLU A 239 7.59 -10.67 -5.00
N ASN A 240 7.58 -11.02 -3.72
CA ASN A 240 8.37 -10.36 -2.67
C ASN A 240 9.76 -10.98 -2.48
N ASN A 241 10.13 -11.94 -3.34
CA ASN A 241 11.48 -12.52 -3.44
C ASN A 241 12.02 -13.15 -2.15
N TYR A 242 11.16 -13.75 -1.33
CA TYR A 242 11.57 -14.46 -0.11
C TYR A 242 12.62 -15.54 -0.37
N ALA A 243 12.46 -16.32 -1.46
CA ALA A 243 13.41 -17.36 -1.83
C ALA A 243 14.83 -16.80 -2.02
N THR A 244 14.97 -15.70 -2.77
CA THR A 244 16.26 -15.06 -2.99
C THR A 244 16.82 -14.48 -1.69
N MET A 245 16.02 -13.74 -0.92
CA MET A 245 16.49 -13.12 0.33
C MET A 245 16.98 -14.16 1.33
N ILE A 246 16.21 -15.22 1.54
CA ILE A 246 16.56 -16.31 2.46
C ILE A 246 17.81 -17.07 1.96
N ALA A 247 17.82 -17.50 0.70
CA ALA A 247 18.94 -18.25 0.15
C ALA A 247 20.27 -17.47 0.16
N GLU A 248 20.22 -16.19 -0.15
CA GLU A 248 21.41 -15.32 -0.12
C GLU A 248 21.84 -14.99 1.32
N PHE A 249 20.88 -14.78 2.24
CA PHE A 249 21.20 -14.60 3.66
C PHE A 249 21.89 -15.82 4.25
N MET A 250 21.40 -17.03 3.98
CA MET A 250 22.01 -18.29 4.43
C MET A 250 23.45 -18.50 3.92
N LYS A 251 23.78 -17.95 2.74
CA LYS A 251 25.14 -17.98 2.18
C LYS A 251 26.09 -16.98 2.84
N SER A 252 25.53 -15.95 3.50
CA SER A 252 26.35 -14.93 4.15
C SER A 252 26.92 -15.42 5.48
N THR A 253 28.04 -14.85 5.87
CA THR A 253 28.71 -15.12 7.15
C THR A 253 28.14 -14.29 8.31
N VAL A 254 27.11 -13.51 8.06
CA VAL A 254 26.47 -12.62 9.04
C VAL A 254 25.93 -13.41 10.22
N LYS A 255 26.17 -12.92 11.44
CA LYS A 255 25.75 -13.58 12.68
C LYS A 255 24.38 -13.13 13.20
N LYS A 256 23.89 -11.99 12.70
CA LYS A 256 22.57 -11.46 13.04
C LYS A 256 21.45 -12.33 12.49
N ASP A 257 20.26 -12.22 13.07
CA ASP A 257 19.09 -12.93 12.60
C ASP A 257 18.48 -12.29 11.34
N LEU A 258 17.73 -13.07 10.56
CA LEU A 258 16.78 -12.59 9.54
C LEU A 258 15.37 -12.80 10.07
N VAL A 259 14.73 -11.70 10.47
CA VAL A 259 13.38 -11.69 11.03
C VAL A 259 12.36 -11.38 9.95
N LEU A 260 11.38 -12.27 9.79
CA LEU A 260 10.36 -12.22 8.74
C LEU A 260 8.99 -11.98 9.40
N ILE A 261 8.51 -10.73 9.36
CA ILE A 261 7.16 -10.37 9.80
C ILE A 261 6.22 -10.54 8.61
N THR A 262 5.51 -11.65 8.60
CA THR A 262 4.60 -12.01 7.51
C THR A 262 3.55 -13.01 8.01
N ASN A 263 2.38 -13.03 7.38
CA ASN A 263 1.42 -14.10 7.59
C ASN A 263 1.89 -15.34 6.83
N VAL A 264 2.51 -16.27 7.52
CA VAL A 264 2.95 -17.54 6.95
C VAL A 264 1.74 -18.47 6.89
N GLU A 265 1.26 -18.71 5.68
CA GLU A 265 0.36 -19.82 5.42
C GLU A 265 1.19 -21.03 4.98
N HIS A 266 0.97 -22.19 5.61
CA HIS A 266 1.54 -23.47 5.18
C HIS A 266 0.86 -23.92 3.90
N ASN A 267 1.26 -23.29 2.79
CA ASN A 267 0.77 -23.53 1.46
C ASN A 267 1.89 -24.04 0.54
N LYS A 268 1.55 -24.30 -0.71
CA LYS A 268 2.52 -24.78 -1.72
C LYS A 268 3.78 -23.91 -1.80
N PHE A 269 3.64 -22.58 -1.70
CA PHE A 269 4.78 -21.68 -1.75
C PHE A 269 5.73 -21.85 -0.54
N TYR A 270 5.17 -22.07 0.66
CA TYR A 270 5.96 -22.36 1.85
C TYR A 270 6.75 -23.66 1.70
N ASP A 271 6.09 -24.73 1.20
CA ASP A 271 6.73 -26.03 1.03
C ASP A 271 7.83 -25.98 -0.04
N GLU A 272 7.58 -25.31 -1.16
CA GLU A 272 8.56 -25.05 -2.21
C GLU A 272 9.77 -24.28 -1.67
N LEU A 273 9.52 -23.19 -0.94
CA LEU A 273 10.55 -22.36 -0.30
C LEU A 273 11.41 -23.18 0.68
N LYS A 274 10.76 -23.97 1.54
CA LYS A 274 11.45 -24.85 2.48
C LYS A 274 12.30 -25.90 1.79
N LYS A 275 11.77 -26.52 0.71
CA LYS A 275 12.49 -27.52 -0.10
C LYS A 275 13.68 -26.91 -0.83
N GLU A 276 13.51 -25.71 -1.41
CA GLU A 276 14.53 -25.03 -2.19
C GLU A 276 15.68 -24.51 -1.35
N THR A 277 15.37 -23.89 -0.21
CA THR A 277 16.36 -23.19 0.61
C THR A 277 16.84 -23.99 1.82
N GLY A 278 16.02 -24.88 2.37
CA GLY A 278 16.30 -25.55 3.62
C GLY A 278 16.35 -24.62 4.84
N PHE A 279 15.67 -23.48 4.78
CA PHE A 279 15.74 -22.39 5.76
C PHE A 279 15.47 -22.84 7.21
N ASN A 280 14.69 -23.87 7.40
CA ASN A 280 14.37 -24.43 8.72
C ASN A 280 15.58 -25.08 9.43
N LYS A 281 16.71 -25.20 8.75
CA LYS A 281 17.99 -25.71 9.33
C LYS A 281 18.91 -24.57 9.77
N ASP A 282 18.62 -23.33 9.39
CA ASP A 282 19.41 -22.16 9.80
C ASP A 282 18.69 -21.44 10.95
N PRO A 283 19.23 -21.48 12.18
CA PRO A 283 18.58 -20.90 13.36
C PRO A 283 18.46 -19.38 13.30
N ARG A 284 19.18 -18.73 12.39
CA ARG A 284 19.10 -17.27 12.17
C ARG A 284 17.84 -16.86 11.43
N ILE A 285 17.14 -17.78 10.73
CA ILE A 285 15.92 -17.48 9.98
C ILE A 285 14.72 -17.59 10.91
N LYS A 286 14.07 -16.46 11.19
CA LYS A 286 12.97 -16.38 12.16
C LYS A 286 11.69 -15.85 11.52
N PHE A 287 10.73 -16.75 11.28
CA PHE A 287 9.36 -16.38 10.94
C PHE A 287 8.59 -16.09 12.23
N VAL A 288 8.28 -14.83 12.48
CA VAL A 288 7.72 -14.37 13.78
C VAL A 288 6.20 -14.12 13.73
N GLY A 289 5.56 -14.37 12.60
CA GLY A 289 4.14 -14.11 12.40
C GLY A 289 3.86 -12.66 12.03
N THR A 290 2.59 -12.25 12.12
CA THR A 290 2.16 -10.88 11.82
C THR A 290 2.12 -10.03 13.09
N VAL A 291 2.58 -8.80 13.00
CA VAL A 291 2.46 -7.80 14.07
C VAL A 291 1.40 -6.78 13.63
N TYR A 292 0.23 -6.81 14.28
CA TYR A 292 -0.89 -5.91 13.98
C TYR A 292 -0.84 -4.61 14.79
N ASP A 293 -0.11 -4.58 15.90
CA ASP A 293 0.11 -3.38 16.68
C ASP A 293 1.09 -2.46 15.94
N GLY A 294 0.58 -1.36 15.42
CA GLY A 294 1.37 -0.44 14.59
C GLY A 294 2.52 0.22 15.35
N ASP A 295 2.35 0.49 16.64
CA ASP A 295 3.38 1.13 17.46
C ASP A 295 4.51 0.15 17.80
N LEU A 296 4.16 -1.12 18.10
CA LEU A 296 5.14 -2.19 18.26
C LEU A 296 5.89 -2.47 16.95
N LEU A 297 5.19 -2.52 15.81
CA LEU A 297 5.83 -2.73 14.51
C LEU A 297 6.81 -1.59 14.17
N LYS A 298 6.46 -0.36 14.54
CA LYS A 298 7.34 0.81 14.40
C LYS A 298 8.59 0.66 15.26
N TYR A 299 8.44 0.29 16.55
CA TYR A 299 9.56 0.02 17.43
C TYR A 299 10.51 -1.06 16.87
N ILE A 300 9.95 -2.16 16.35
CA ILE A 300 10.73 -3.26 15.75
C ILE A 300 11.54 -2.77 14.53
N ARG A 301 10.97 -1.88 13.69
CA ARG A 301 11.68 -1.28 12.55
C ARG A 301 12.81 -0.36 13.00
N GLU A 302 12.56 0.49 13.99
CA GLU A 302 13.53 1.45 14.53
C GLU A 302 14.75 0.74 15.16
N ASN A 303 14.54 -0.45 15.73
CA ASN A 303 15.55 -1.24 16.41
C ASN A 303 16.08 -2.42 15.57
N ALA A 304 15.74 -2.50 14.28
CA ALA A 304 16.39 -3.42 13.36
C ALA A 304 17.77 -2.88 12.96
N PHE A 305 18.76 -3.77 12.80
CA PHE A 305 20.05 -3.42 12.23
C PHE A 305 19.89 -2.91 10.78
N GLY A 306 19.04 -3.56 10.00
CA GLY A 306 18.73 -3.15 8.65
C GLY A 306 17.42 -3.77 8.15
N TYR A 307 16.84 -3.17 7.12
CA TYR A 307 15.61 -3.64 6.48
C TYR A 307 15.89 -4.17 5.08
N LEU A 308 15.38 -5.37 4.77
CA LEU A 308 15.45 -5.96 3.44
C LEU A 308 14.10 -5.83 2.74
N HIS A 309 14.11 -5.22 1.56
CA HIS A 309 12.93 -5.05 0.73
C HIS A 309 13.05 -5.82 -0.57
N GLY A 310 12.15 -6.79 -0.77
CA GLY A 310 12.20 -7.68 -1.91
C GLY A 310 11.09 -7.50 -2.95
N HIS A 311 10.19 -6.52 -2.81
CA HIS A 311 9.07 -6.35 -3.73
C HIS A 311 9.53 -6.11 -5.17
N SER A 312 8.93 -6.84 -6.13
CA SER A 312 9.27 -6.77 -7.56
C SER A 312 8.08 -6.37 -8.45
N VAL A 313 6.88 -6.16 -7.88
CA VAL A 313 5.67 -5.79 -8.62
C VAL A 313 4.90 -4.74 -7.82
N GLY A 314 4.44 -3.68 -8.48
CA GLY A 314 3.63 -2.62 -7.89
C GLY A 314 4.16 -1.22 -8.19
N GLY A 315 3.60 -0.23 -7.51
CA GLY A 315 4.05 1.16 -7.47
C GLY A 315 4.78 1.50 -6.17
N THR A 316 4.50 2.66 -5.59
CA THR A 316 5.02 3.06 -4.28
C THR A 316 4.51 2.10 -3.19
N ASN A 317 5.44 1.47 -2.48
CA ASN A 317 5.09 0.48 -1.47
C ASN A 317 5.05 1.11 -0.07
N PRO A 318 3.89 1.10 0.64
CA PRO A 318 3.79 1.68 1.98
C PRO A 318 4.80 1.11 2.97
N SER A 319 5.04 -0.22 2.94
CA SER A 319 6.01 -0.85 3.85
C SER A 319 7.45 -0.40 3.59
N LEU A 320 7.79 -0.03 2.34
CA LEU A 320 9.08 0.57 2.02
C LEU A 320 9.20 1.98 2.59
N LEU A 321 8.15 2.79 2.44
CA LEU A 321 8.12 4.15 3.00
C LEU A 321 8.26 4.13 4.53
N GLU A 322 7.51 3.24 5.19
CA GLU A 322 7.59 3.03 6.64
C GLU A 322 8.98 2.56 7.09
N ALA A 323 9.65 1.70 6.31
CA ALA A 323 11.01 1.27 6.60
C ALA A 323 12.02 2.41 6.45
N LEU A 324 11.92 3.18 5.37
CA LEU A 324 12.79 4.34 5.14
C LEU A 324 12.60 5.45 6.19
N SER A 325 11.41 5.57 6.79
CA SER A 325 11.15 6.54 7.86
C SER A 325 11.64 6.09 9.24
N SER A 326 11.90 4.80 9.44
CA SER A 326 12.16 4.26 10.78
C SER A 326 13.43 3.42 10.89
N THR A 327 13.87 2.73 9.83
CA THR A 327 15.06 1.88 9.87
C THR A 327 16.27 2.59 9.27
N LYS A 328 17.40 2.61 9.99
CA LYS A 328 18.59 3.36 9.60
C LYS A 328 19.25 2.87 8.31
N LEU A 329 19.19 1.57 8.05
CA LEU A 329 19.87 0.93 6.92
C LEU A 329 18.84 0.14 6.09
N ASN A 330 18.67 0.51 4.83
CA ASN A 330 17.68 -0.09 3.94
C ASN A 330 18.35 -0.74 2.72
N LEU A 331 18.10 -2.03 2.50
CA LEU A 331 18.62 -2.82 1.39
C LEU A 331 17.47 -3.22 0.46
N LEU A 332 17.40 -2.62 -0.71
CA LEU A 332 16.25 -2.68 -1.60
C LEU A 332 16.54 -3.53 -2.84
N TYR A 333 15.57 -4.35 -3.24
CA TYR A 333 15.64 -5.01 -4.54
C TYR A 333 15.67 -3.97 -5.67
N ASN A 334 16.64 -4.11 -6.58
CA ASN A 334 16.95 -3.14 -7.63
C ASN A 334 15.92 -3.17 -8.77
N VAL A 335 14.79 -2.53 -8.58
CA VAL A 335 13.74 -2.28 -9.59
C VAL A 335 13.35 -0.81 -9.59
N GLY A 336 12.73 -0.35 -10.69
CA GLY A 336 12.46 1.06 -10.95
C GLY A 336 11.75 1.78 -9.81
N PHE A 337 10.64 1.23 -9.30
CA PHE A 337 9.87 1.88 -8.23
C PHE A 337 10.56 1.86 -6.86
N ASN A 338 11.39 0.84 -6.54
CA ASN A 338 12.20 0.86 -5.32
C ASN A 338 13.32 1.90 -5.43
N ARG A 339 13.93 2.04 -6.63
CA ARG A 339 14.93 3.09 -6.88
C ARG A 339 14.33 4.49 -6.85
N GLU A 340 13.12 4.67 -7.34
CA GLU A 340 12.38 5.93 -7.29
C GLU A 340 12.24 6.42 -5.85
N VAL A 341 11.90 5.52 -4.94
CA VAL A 341 11.69 5.84 -3.53
C VAL A 341 13.02 5.99 -2.79
N GLY A 342 13.91 5.00 -2.89
CA GLY A 342 15.12 4.90 -2.08
C GLY A 342 16.28 5.80 -2.55
N ARG A 343 16.41 6.06 -3.86
CA ARG A 343 17.49 6.86 -4.46
C ARG A 343 18.86 6.53 -3.85
N ASP A 344 19.58 7.51 -3.36
CA ASP A 344 20.89 7.40 -2.68
C ASP A 344 20.78 7.22 -1.14
N ALA A 345 19.55 7.10 -0.63
CA ALA A 345 19.28 6.83 0.79
C ALA A 345 19.24 5.33 1.13
N ALA A 346 19.48 4.46 0.16
CA ALA A 346 19.41 3.02 0.33
C ALA A 346 20.52 2.30 -0.46
N LEU A 347 20.80 1.07 -0.07
CA LEU A 347 21.65 0.14 -0.80
C LEU A 347 20.79 -0.79 -1.66
N TYR A 348 21.35 -1.29 -2.77
CA TYR A 348 20.56 -2.06 -3.73
C TYR A 348 21.15 -3.43 -4.00
N TRP A 349 20.29 -4.44 -4.11
CA TRP A 349 20.66 -5.80 -4.42
C TRP A 349 19.90 -6.34 -5.63
N THR A 350 20.46 -7.34 -6.27
CA THR A 350 19.91 -8.03 -7.45
C THR A 350 19.76 -9.53 -7.19
N LYS A 351 19.14 -10.25 -8.13
CA LYS A 351 19.05 -11.73 -8.08
C LYS A 351 20.31 -12.46 -8.51
N GLU A 352 21.37 -11.73 -8.86
CA GLU A 352 22.65 -12.32 -9.17
C GLU A 352 23.20 -13.08 -7.97
N LYS A 353 23.78 -14.25 -8.24
CA LYS A 353 24.35 -15.13 -7.21
C LYS A 353 25.38 -14.39 -6.35
N HIS A 354 25.22 -14.53 -5.05
CA HIS A 354 26.04 -13.87 -4.01
C HIS A 354 25.95 -12.33 -3.99
N ASN A 355 25.05 -11.70 -4.74
CA ASN A 355 24.93 -10.24 -4.73
C ASN A 355 24.42 -9.74 -3.37
N LEU A 356 23.29 -10.25 -2.90
CA LEU A 356 22.75 -9.87 -1.59
C LEU A 356 23.62 -10.36 -0.43
N ALA A 357 24.20 -11.58 -0.54
CA ALA A 357 25.10 -12.11 0.50
C ALA A 357 26.28 -11.17 0.75
N ARG A 358 26.99 -10.75 -0.31
CA ARG A 358 28.09 -9.78 -0.21
C ARG A 358 27.64 -8.43 0.30
N LEU A 359 26.45 -7.98 -0.09
CA LEU A 359 25.90 -6.72 0.41
C LEU A 359 25.65 -6.78 1.92
N LEU A 360 25.06 -7.86 2.41
CA LEU A 360 24.84 -8.09 3.85
C LEU A 360 26.17 -8.05 4.62
N GLU A 361 27.20 -8.76 4.13
CA GLU A 361 28.54 -8.77 4.72
C GLU A 361 29.20 -7.38 4.70
N LYS A 362 29.00 -6.62 3.61
CA LYS A 362 29.46 -5.24 3.54
C LYS A 362 28.81 -4.37 4.62
N THR A 363 27.53 -4.53 4.85
CA THR A 363 26.79 -3.69 5.84
C THR A 363 27.25 -3.90 7.28
N ILE A 364 27.67 -5.11 7.63
CA ILE A 364 28.22 -5.39 8.99
C ILE A 364 29.53 -4.64 9.24
N ASN A 365 30.28 -4.34 8.18
CA ASN A 365 31.56 -3.63 8.25
C ASN A 365 31.44 -2.10 8.01
N MET A 366 30.23 -1.60 7.79
CA MET A 366 30.01 -0.16 7.67
C MET A 366 30.25 0.55 8.97
N THR A 367 30.85 1.72 8.90
CA THR A 367 31.02 2.61 10.05
C THR A 367 29.70 3.19 10.50
N LYS A 368 29.65 3.58 11.77
CA LYS A 368 28.47 4.29 12.31
C LYS A 368 28.11 5.54 11.49
N THR A 369 29.13 6.27 11.05
CA THR A 369 28.96 7.49 10.25
C THR A 369 28.31 7.21 8.89
N GLU A 370 28.73 6.15 8.19
CA GLU A 370 28.12 5.74 6.93
C GLU A 370 26.64 5.35 7.07
N ILE A 371 26.31 4.64 8.13
CA ILE A 371 24.90 4.25 8.44
C ILE A 371 24.08 5.48 8.79
N GLU A 372 24.61 6.41 9.58
CA GLU A 372 23.95 7.67 9.96
C GLU A 372 23.72 8.58 8.75
N ASP A 373 24.64 8.63 7.79
CA ASP A 373 24.45 9.37 6.52
C ASP A 373 23.29 8.82 5.70
N LEU A 374 23.21 7.47 5.55
CA LEU A 374 22.08 6.82 4.89
C LEU A 374 20.76 7.09 5.63
N ASN A 375 20.76 6.98 6.94
CA ASN A 375 19.60 7.26 7.78
C ASN A 375 19.09 8.70 7.62
N LYS A 376 20.01 9.68 7.63
CA LYS A 376 19.67 11.09 7.42
C LYS A 376 19.03 11.29 6.04
N LYS A 377 19.65 10.78 4.98
CA LYS A 377 19.11 10.87 3.62
C LYS A 377 17.72 10.23 3.52
N SER A 378 17.53 9.09 4.17
CA SER A 378 16.27 8.35 4.21
C SER A 378 15.17 9.18 4.88
N ASN A 379 15.44 9.71 6.07
CA ASN A 379 14.50 10.56 6.81
C ASN A 379 14.17 11.86 6.04
N ASP A 380 15.18 12.54 5.49
CA ASP A 380 14.99 13.74 4.69
C ASP A 380 14.12 13.45 3.45
N ARG A 381 14.37 12.30 2.80
CA ARG A 381 13.60 11.85 1.64
C ARG A 381 12.12 11.63 1.99
N ILE A 382 11.83 10.92 3.08
CA ILE A 382 10.44 10.65 3.48
C ILE A 382 9.74 11.93 3.92
N LYS A 383 10.39 12.75 4.74
CA LYS A 383 9.82 14.00 5.23
C LYS A 383 9.49 14.97 4.11
N ASN A 384 10.39 15.12 3.14
CA ASN A 384 10.27 16.14 2.09
C ASN A 384 9.41 15.70 0.90
N ASP A 385 9.30 14.39 0.63
CA ASP A 385 8.65 13.89 -0.60
C ASP A 385 7.47 12.96 -0.33
N TYR A 386 7.32 12.40 0.89
CA TYR A 386 6.32 11.38 1.20
C TYR A 386 5.57 11.62 2.52
N SER A 387 5.69 12.78 3.18
CA SER A 387 4.88 13.05 4.36
C SER A 387 3.40 13.14 4.01
N TRP A 388 2.53 12.67 4.92
CA TRP A 388 1.07 12.70 4.69
C TRP A 388 0.56 14.11 4.45
N GLU A 389 1.15 15.12 5.09
CA GLU A 389 0.80 16.52 4.88
C GLU A 389 1.08 16.98 3.44
N LEU A 390 2.21 16.55 2.86
CA LEU A 390 2.54 16.86 1.46
C LEU A 390 1.59 16.12 0.51
N ILE A 391 1.41 14.83 0.71
CA ILE A 391 0.56 13.99 -0.13
C ILE A 391 -0.89 14.50 -0.10
N THR A 392 -1.43 14.80 1.07
CA THR A 392 -2.79 15.35 1.21
C THR A 392 -2.93 16.70 0.48
N ARG A 393 -1.93 17.59 0.58
CA ARG A 393 -1.95 18.86 -0.18
C ARG A 393 -1.95 18.63 -1.70
N GLN A 394 -1.25 17.62 -2.20
CA GLN A 394 -1.27 17.28 -3.62
C GLN A 394 -2.65 16.75 -4.06
N TYR A 395 -3.29 15.90 -3.26
CA TYR A 395 -4.67 15.45 -3.51
C TYR A 395 -5.65 16.62 -3.47
N ASN A 396 -5.54 17.51 -2.48
CA ASN A 396 -6.40 18.70 -2.38
C ASN A 396 -6.28 19.59 -3.60
N LYS A 397 -5.06 19.79 -4.08
CA LYS A 397 -4.82 20.55 -5.32
C LYS A 397 -5.56 19.89 -6.50
N VAL A 398 -5.40 18.60 -6.71
CA VAL A 398 -6.03 17.86 -7.80
C VAL A 398 -7.56 17.86 -7.68
N PHE A 399 -8.10 17.70 -6.47
CA PHE A 399 -9.56 17.71 -6.28
C PHE A 399 -10.20 19.10 -6.40
N LEU A 400 -9.44 20.18 -6.16
CA LEU A 400 -9.96 21.55 -6.19
C LEU A 400 -9.69 22.30 -7.52
N GLU A 401 -8.60 21.97 -8.23
CA GLU A 401 -8.15 22.72 -9.41
C GLU A 401 -8.63 22.14 -10.74
N GLU A 402 -8.95 20.85 -10.80
CA GLU A 402 -9.44 20.23 -12.03
C GLU A 402 -10.94 20.51 -12.29
N LYS A 403 -11.31 21.78 -12.33
CA LYS A 403 -12.49 22.19 -13.08
C LYS A 403 -12.09 22.17 -14.56
N VAL A 404 -12.24 21.00 -15.18
CA VAL A 404 -12.04 20.88 -16.63
C VAL A 404 -13.11 21.74 -17.30
N HIS A 405 -12.65 22.79 -17.98
CA HIS A 405 -13.47 23.58 -18.92
C HIS A 405 -13.84 22.76 -20.15
#